data_0957c613611e2122b220b6d8b9db991d
#
_entry.id   0957c613611e2122b220b6d8b9db991d
#
_cell.length_a   1.000
_cell.length_b   1.000
_cell.length_c   1.000
_cell.angle_alpha   90.00
_cell.angle_beta   90.00
_cell.angle_gamma   90.00
#
_symmetry.space_group_name_H-M   'P 1'
#
loop_
_entity.id
_entity.type
_entity.pdbx_description
1 polymer ?
#
loop_
_entity_poly.entity_id
_entity_poly.type
_entity_poly.pdbx_seq_one_letter_code
_entity_poly.pdbx_strand_id
1 'polypeptide(L)'
;MATPRYTPPDFTKARFAGAPAARFAPLPADGVLPEDFFSTSNLPTYVHLGGGRWVMPTRPRMDCVIVRRGDELTIAEPRRLKAGEQIVMGEAEDGSQGVYVHSAGFLAGAHSGNEFRFMSTEVSRERPVNYEELAARIGEEKRRGGYVIWVVGPALVHSRA
;
A
#
# COMPACT_ATOMS: atom_id res chain seq x y z
N MET A 1 -23.76 -13.17 1.62
CA MET A 1 -22.45 -12.93 2.26
C MET A 1 -22.51 -11.57 2.94
N ALA A 2 -22.14 -11.46 4.23
CA ALA A 2 -22.06 -10.15 4.89
C ALA A 2 -20.89 -9.35 4.31
N THR A 3 -21.11 -8.08 4.01
CA THR A 3 -20.07 -7.17 3.56
C THR A 3 -19.00 -7.05 4.66
N PRO A 4 -17.70 -7.24 4.37
CA PRO A 4 -16.67 -7.10 5.36
C PRO A 4 -16.69 -5.67 5.91
N ARG A 5 -16.77 -5.55 7.23
CA ARG A 5 -16.76 -4.25 7.92
C ARG A 5 -15.32 -3.87 8.25
N TYR A 6 -14.94 -2.67 7.91
CA TYR A 6 -13.63 -2.14 8.29
C TYR A 6 -13.56 -1.88 9.80
N THR A 7 -12.52 -2.39 10.44
CA THR A 7 -12.21 -2.12 11.85
C THR A 7 -10.96 -1.27 11.90
N PRO A 8 -11.01 -0.01 12.35
CA PRO A 8 -9.84 0.86 12.44
C PRO A 8 -8.85 0.34 13.48
N PRO A 9 -7.55 0.68 13.35
CA PRO A 9 -6.55 0.32 14.34
C PRO A 9 -6.78 1.06 15.65
N ASP A 10 -6.41 0.40 16.75
CA ASP A 10 -6.41 1.01 18.07
C ASP A 10 -5.01 1.60 18.35
N PHE A 11 -4.88 2.91 18.21
CA PHE A 11 -3.64 3.64 18.42
C PHE A 11 -3.29 3.89 19.90
N THR A 12 -4.12 3.44 20.85
CA THR A 12 -3.80 3.48 22.29
C THR A 12 -2.89 2.34 22.73
N LYS A 13 -2.71 1.34 21.88
CA LYS A 13 -1.86 0.18 22.18
C LYS A 13 -0.40 0.58 22.37
N ALA A 14 0.28 -0.13 23.27
CA ALA A 14 1.67 0.11 23.66
C ALA A 14 2.64 0.22 22.46
N ARG A 15 2.41 -0.52 21.38
CA ARG A 15 3.23 -0.47 20.16
C ARG A 15 3.26 0.90 19.49
N PHE A 16 2.28 1.76 19.74
CA PHE A 16 2.19 3.11 19.18
C PHE A 16 2.60 4.20 20.18
N ALA A 17 2.79 3.86 21.46
CA ALA A 17 3.04 4.82 22.54
C ALA A 17 4.30 5.68 22.33
N GLY A 18 5.29 5.17 21.62
CA GLY A 18 6.54 5.88 21.31
C GLY A 18 6.71 6.22 19.82
N ALA A 19 5.64 6.07 19.02
CA ALA A 19 5.75 6.34 17.59
C ALA A 19 6.09 7.81 17.33
N PRO A 20 7.13 8.11 16.52
CA PRO A 20 7.45 9.47 16.15
C PRO A 20 6.36 10.07 15.24
N ALA A 21 6.30 11.38 15.15
CA ALA A 21 5.56 12.02 14.07
C ALA A 21 6.21 11.70 12.72
N ALA A 22 5.37 11.56 11.70
CA ALA A 22 5.86 11.36 10.34
C ALA A 22 6.73 12.52 9.88
N ARG A 23 7.79 12.21 9.17
CA ARG A 23 8.66 13.20 8.55
C ARG A 23 8.07 13.65 7.21
N PHE A 24 8.20 14.93 6.91
CA PHE A 24 7.79 15.53 5.65
C PHE A 24 8.99 16.20 4.98
N ALA A 25 9.00 16.18 3.65
CA ALA A 25 9.97 16.91 2.85
C ALA A 25 9.29 17.60 1.66
N PRO A 26 9.79 18.76 1.20
CA PRO A 26 9.28 19.43 0.02
C PRO A 26 9.68 18.68 -1.25
N LEU A 27 8.82 18.68 -2.27
CA LEU A 27 9.21 18.24 -3.60
C LEU A 27 10.32 19.15 -4.16
N PRO A 28 11.40 18.58 -4.69
CA PRO A 28 12.51 19.35 -5.25
C PRO A 28 12.15 20.05 -6.57
N ALA A 29 11.26 19.47 -7.36
CA ALA A 29 10.75 20.01 -8.61
C ALA A 29 9.37 19.43 -8.92
N ASP A 30 8.66 20.00 -9.91
CA ASP A 30 7.35 19.51 -10.33
C ASP A 30 7.41 18.02 -10.72
N GLY A 31 6.63 17.18 -10.03
CA GLY A 31 6.53 15.75 -10.27
C GLY A 31 7.78 14.93 -9.93
N VAL A 32 8.82 15.53 -9.35
CA VAL A 32 10.07 14.86 -8.97
C VAL A 32 10.03 14.52 -7.49
N LEU A 33 10.07 13.23 -7.17
CA LEU A 33 10.06 12.76 -5.78
C LEU A 33 11.48 12.74 -5.20
N PRO A 34 11.67 13.12 -3.92
CA PRO A 34 12.92 12.89 -3.21
C PRO A 34 13.13 11.39 -2.95
N GLU A 35 14.36 10.99 -2.69
CA GLU A 35 14.66 9.65 -2.20
C GLU A 35 13.92 9.38 -0.86
N ASP A 36 13.64 8.12 -0.55
CA ASP A 36 12.95 7.68 0.67
C ASP A 36 11.54 8.28 0.87
N PHE A 37 10.84 8.67 -0.19
CA PHE A 37 9.45 9.07 -0.06
C PHE A 37 8.56 7.85 0.27
N PHE A 38 7.47 8.07 1.00
CA PHE A 38 6.51 7.01 1.27
C PHE A 38 5.61 6.74 0.06
N SER A 39 5.73 5.55 -0.52
CA SER A 39 4.84 5.08 -1.59
C SER A 39 3.60 4.42 -1.00
N THR A 40 2.43 4.84 -1.45
CA THR A 40 1.16 4.32 -0.95
C THR A 40 0.80 2.98 -1.58
N SER A 41 0.19 2.11 -0.78
CA SER A 41 -0.49 0.89 -1.22
C SER A 41 -2.01 1.12 -1.34
N ASN A 42 -2.76 0.07 -1.64
CA ASN A 42 -4.23 0.07 -1.61
C ASN A 42 -4.81 -0.23 -0.21
N LEU A 43 -3.96 -0.36 0.81
CA LEU A 43 -4.38 -0.61 2.18
C LEU A 43 -4.63 0.70 2.94
N PRO A 44 -5.51 0.69 3.96
CA PRO A 44 -5.70 1.83 4.83
C PRO A 44 -4.39 2.24 5.51
N THR A 45 -3.94 3.44 5.22
CA THR A 45 -2.68 4.00 5.71
C THR A 45 -2.95 5.15 6.66
N TYR A 46 -2.25 5.20 7.78
CA TYR A 46 -2.37 6.23 8.78
C TYR A 46 -1.02 6.93 8.98
N VAL A 47 -1.08 8.25 9.12
CA VAL A 47 0.10 9.10 9.33
C VAL A 47 0.00 9.77 10.69
N HIS A 48 1.04 9.65 11.50
CA HIS A 48 1.13 10.27 12.81
C HIS A 48 1.59 11.73 12.67
N LEU A 49 0.73 12.67 13.03
CA LEU A 49 1.02 14.10 12.99
C LEU A 49 1.61 14.67 14.30
N GLY A 50 1.97 13.78 15.23
CA GLY A 50 2.42 14.14 16.57
C GLY A 50 1.28 14.16 17.60
N GLY A 51 1.65 14.13 18.90
CA GLY A 51 0.67 14.16 20.00
C GLY A 51 -0.33 13.01 20.02
N GLY A 52 0.01 11.85 19.48
CA GLY A 52 -0.91 10.70 19.38
C GLY A 52 -1.97 10.83 18.28
N ARG A 53 -1.90 11.86 17.45
CA ARG A 53 -2.87 12.12 16.38
C ARG A 53 -2.50 11.33 15.12
N TRP A 54 -3.23 10.27 14.85
CA TRP A 54 -3.14 9.47 13.62
C TRP A 54 -4.26 9.87 12.66
N VAL A 55 -3.91 10.16 11.41
CA VAL A 55 -4.84 10.63 10.39
C VAL A 55 -4.74 9.74 9.16
N MET A 56 -5.87 9.28 8.67
CA MET A 56 -5.96 8.57 7.39
C MET A 56 -6.10 9.59 6.26
N PRO A 57 -5.20 9.57 5.25
CA PRO A 57 -5.31 10.46 4.10
C PRO A 57 -6.59 10.25 3.30
N THR A 58 -7.08 11.31 2.69
CA THR A 58 -8.19 11.24 1.75
C THR A 58 -7.74 10.71 0.37
N ARG A 59 -8.68 10.22 -0.43
CA ARG A 59 -8.46 9.72 -1.80
C ARG A 59 -7.47 8.55 -1.89
N PRO A 60 -7.72 7.42 -1.19
CA PRO A 60 -6.80 6.29 -1.19
C PRO A 60 -6.53 5.77 -2.61
N ARG A 61 -5.26 5.60 -2.94
CA ARG A 61 -4.73 5.08 -4.21
C ARG A 61 -3.39 4.41 -3.94
N MET A 62 -3.05 3.39 -4.71
CA MET A 62 -1.72 2.81 -4.72
C MET A 62 -0.77 3.57 -5.66
N ASP A 63 0.52 3.37 -5.47
CA ASP A 63 1.60 3.95 -6.28
C ASP A 63 1.54 5.49 -6.38
N CYS A 64 1.20 6.10 -5.27
CA CYS A 64 1.06 7.54 -5.12
C CYS A 64 1.82 8.03 -3.90
N VAL A 65 1.71 9.30 -3.57
CA VAL A 65 2.33 9.90 -2.40
C VAL A 65 1.30 10.56 -1.49
N ILE A 66 1.62 10.66 -0.21
CA ILE A 66 0.79 11.37 0.77
C ILE A 66 1.30 12.80 0.87
N VAL A 67 0.44 13.75 0.52
CA VAL A 67 0.72 15.19 0.53
C VAL A 67 0.06 15.85 1.72
N ARG A 68 0.79 16.71 2.40
CA ARG A 68 0.28 17.56 3.48
C ARG A 68 -0.06 18.95 2.95
N ARG A 69 -1.29 19.38 3.16
CA ARG A 69 -1.77 20.74 2.84
C ARG A 69 -2.41 21.33 4.09
N GLY A 70 -1.62 22.11 4.84
CA GLY A 70 -2.02 22.54 6.17
C GLY A 70 -2.18 21.35 7.13
N ASP A 71 -3.38 21.17 7.68
CA ASP A 71 -3.72 20.03 8.55
C ASP A 71 -4.33 18.83 7.83
N GLU A 72 -4.54 18.93 6.53
CA GLU A 72 -5.09 17.86 5.72
C GLU A 72 -4.00 17.02 5.08
N LEU A 73 -4.28 15.70 5.01
CA LEU A 73 -3.50 14.73 4.24
C LEU A 73 -4.33 14.21 3.10
N THR A 74 -3.75 14.22 1.90
CA THR A 74 -4.39 13.66 0.71
C THR A 74 -3.40 12.82 -0.07
N ILE A 75 -3.88 11.79 -0.76
CA ILE A 75 -3.06 11.00 -1.67
C ILE A 75 -3.15 11.60 -3.06
N ALA A 76 -2.00 11.77 -3.71
CA ALA A 76 -1.90 12.38 -5.03
C ALA A 76 -0.88 11.67 -5.92
N GLU A 77 -1.14 11.72 -7.22
CA GLU A 77 -0.22 11.20 -8.23
C GLU A 77 1.01 12.13 -8.34
N PRO A 78 2.24 11.59 -8.35
CA PRO A 78 3.47 12.41 -8.42
C PRO A 78 3.44 13.46 -9.53
N ARG A 79 3.00 13.09 -10.73
CA ARG A 79 2.93 13.97 -11.91
C ARG A 79 2.06 15.22 -11.74
N ARG A 80 1.19 15.25 -10.71
CA ARG A 80 0.28 16.37 -10.44
C ARG A 80 0.81 17.34 -9.39
N LEU A 81 1.92 16.98 -8.77
CA LEU A 81 2.49 17.74 -7.68
C LEU A 81 3.43 18.82 -8.17
N LYS A 82 3.48 19.89 -7.39
CA LYS A 82 4.33 21.06 -7.65
C LYS A 82 5.50 21.10 -6.68
N ALA A 83 6.60 21.69 -7.13
CA ALA A 83 7.76 21.95 -6.29
C ALA A 83 7.34 22.63 -4.97
N GLY A 84 7.93 22.20 -3.87
CA GLY A 84 7.65 22.75 -2.53
C GLY A 84 6.46 22.11 -1.80
N GLU A 85 5.59 21.33 -2.45
CA GLU A 85 4.55 20.58 -1.75
C GLU A 85 5.17 19.57 -0.79
N GLN A 86 4.62 19.48 0.43
CA GLN A 86 5.15 18.64 1.50
C GLN A 86 4.60 17.22 1.37
N ILE A 87 5.50 16.25 1.22
CA ILE A 87 5.13 14.84 1.13
C ILE A 87 5.68 14.04 2.30
N VAL A 88 5.00 12.94 2.62
CA VAL A 88 5.43 12.01 3.68
C VAL A 88 6.66 11.24 3.23
N MET A 89 7.64 11.12 4.13
CA MET A 89 8.91 10.45 3.94
C MET A 89 9.00 9.18 4.77
N GLY A 90 9.77 8.22 4.31
CA GLY A 90 10.08 6.97 5.00
C GLY A 90 9.52 5.75 4.26
N GLU A 91 10.00 4.56 4.62
CA GLU A 91 9.64 3.30 3.98
C GLU A 91 8.91 2.34 4.94
N ALA A 92 8.96 2.61 6.25
CA ALA A 92 8.38 1.72 7.25
C ALA A 92 6.85 1.85 7.31
N GLU A 93 6.18 0.72 7.34
CA GLU A 93 4.72 0.59 7.38
C GLU A 93 4.17 0.24 8.77
N ASP A 94 5.04 0.02 9.74
CA ASP A 94 4.71 -0.49 11.08
C ASP A 94 4.43 0.60 12.13
N GLY A 95 4.58 1.86 11.76
CA GLY A 95 4.46 3.02 12.65
C GLY A 95 5.79 3.55 13.18
N SER A 96 6.90 2.83 12.99
CA SER A 96 8.23 3.23 13.52
C SER A 96 8.76 4.52 12.92
N GLN A 97 8.28 4.93 11.74
CA GLN A 97 8.60 6.19 11.07
C GLN A 97 7.37 7.13 10.99
N GLY A 98 6.34 6.89 11.80
CA GLY A 98 5.13 7.71 11.83
C GLY A 98 4.13 7.40 10.72
N VAL A 99 4.32 6.30 9.99
CA VAL A 99 3.35 5.78 9.02
C VAL A 99 2.98 4.35 9.39
N TYR A 100 1.68 4.07 9.44
CA TYR A 100 1.15 2.75 9.75
C TYR A 100 0.19 2.29 8.67
N VAL A 101 0.50 1.15 8.04
CA VAL A 101 -0.37 0.49 7.06
C VAL A 101 -1.17 -0.61 7.75
N HIS A 102 -2.49 -0.50 7.73
CA HIS A 102 -3.39 -1.40 8.44
C HIS A 102 -3.89 -2.54 7.56
N SER A 103 -3.14 -3.62 7.50
CA SER A 103 -3.47 -4.80 6.69
C SER A 103 -4.60 -5.66 7.26
N ALA A 104 -4.88 -5.57 8.57
CA ALA A 104 -5.84 -6.43 9.26
C ALA A 104 -7.26 -5.84 9.39
N GLY A 105 -7.51 -4.63 8.85
CA GLY A 105 -8.76 -3.91 9.07
C GLY A 105 -10.02 -4.56 8.49
N PHE A 106 -9.87 -5.47 7.54
CA PHE A 106 -10.96 -6.19 6.87
C PHE A 106 -11.02 -7.68 7.23
N LEU A 107 -10.19 -8.14 8.16
CA LEU A 107 -10.24 -9.52 8.61
C LEU A 107 -11.51 -9.74 9.44
N ALA A 108 -12.52 -10.37 8.86
CA ALA A 108 -13.61 -10.94 9.60
C ALA A 108 -13.08 -12.15 10.38
N GLY A 109 -13.21 -12.12 11.71
CA GLY A 109 -12.76 -13.06 12.71
C GLY A 109 -12.18 -14.39 12.23
N ALA A 110 -11.09 -14.78 12.85
CA ALA A 110 -10.29 -15.98 12.68
C ALA A 110 -10.85 -17.07 11.72
N HIS A 111 -10.68 -16.91 10.44
CA HIS A 111 -10.71 -18.01 9.52
C HIS A 111 -9.27 -18.37 9.18
N SER A 112 -8.81 -19.37 9.93
CA SER A 112 -7.63 -20.15 9.65
C SER A 112 -7.57 -20.54 8.17
N GLY A 113 -6.47 -20.25 7.50
CA GLY A 113 -6.00 -21.07 6.40
C GLY A 113 -5.80 -20.45 5.03
N ASN A 114 -6.36 -19.28 4.72
CA ASN A 114 -5.99 -18.55 3.51
C ASN A 114 -5.69 -17.10 3.88
N GLU A 115 -4.51 -16.87 4.44
CA GLU A 115 -3.97 -15.53 4.52
C GLU A 115 -3.71 -15.04 3.09
N PHE A 116 -4.64 -14.25 2.58
CA PHE A 116 -4.36 -13.39 1.45
C PHE A 116 -3.40 -12.31 1.96
N ARG A 117 -2.12 -12.63 1.97
CA ARG A 117 -1.07 -11.66 2.23
C ARG A 117 -0.96 -10.78 1.01
N PHE A 118 -1.63 -9.64 1.05
CA PHE A 118 -1.21 -8.54 0.20
C PHE A 118 0.26 -8.27 0.49
N MET A 119 1.01 -8.11 -0.57
CA MET A 119 2.44 -7.97 -0.61
C MET A 119 2.91 -7.06 0.52
N SER A 120 3.63 -7.64 1.48
CA SER A 120 4.61 -6.87 2.22
C SER A 120 5.53 -6.20 1.18
N THR A 121 5.96 -4.99 1.43
CA THR A 121 6.82 -4.15 0.57
C THR A 121 8.12 -4.80 0.08
N GLU A 122 8.39 -6.04 0.43
CA GLU A 122 9.46 -6.83 -0.17
C GLU A 122 9.09 -7.27 -1.60
N VAL A 123 9.08 -6.30 -2.50
CA VAL A 123 8.98 -6.52 -3.95
C VAL A 123 10.14 -7.37 -4.48
N SER A 124 11.21 -7.55 -3.69
CA SER A 124 12.43 -8.23 -4.08
C SER A 124 12.44 -9.74 -3.84
N ARG A 125 11.46 -10.31 -3.15
CA ARG A 125 11.37 -11.76 -2.98
C ARG A 125 10.32 -12.33 -3.93
N GLU A 126 10.77 -12.72 -5.11
CA GLU A 126 10.00 -13.59 -5.98
C GLU A 126 9.60 -14.83 -5.17
N ARG A 127 8.31 -15.02 -4.95
CA ARG A 127 7.81 -16.29 -4.41
C ARG A 127 8.06 -17.34 -5.47
N PRO A 128 8.58 -18.50 -5.11
CA PRO A 128 8.71 -19.58 -6.06
C PRO A 128 7.32 -19.89 -6.63
N VAL A 129 7.16 -19.67 -7.92
CA VAL A 129 5.93 -19.99 -8.64
C VAL A 129 5.99 -21.47 -8.98
N ASN A 130 4.97 -22.23 -8.59
CA ASN A 130 4.81 -23.59 -9.05
C ASN A 130 4.25 -23.56 -10.49
N TYR A 131 5.15 -23.52 -11.45
CA TYR A 131 4.78 -23.47 -12.88
C TYR A 131 4.01 -24.69 -13.35
N GLU A 132 4.25 -25.87 -12.78
CA GLU A 132 3.52 -27.09 -13.12
C GLU A 132 2.05 -27.01 -12.70
N GLU A 133 1.81 -26.56 -11.47
CA GLU A 133 0.44 -26.37 -10.98
C GLU A 133 -0.28 -25.27 -11.78
N LEU A 134 0.39 -24.16 -12.08
CA LEU A 134 -0.17 -23.09 -12.89
C LEU A 134 -0.55 -23.58 -14.28
N ALA A 135 0.33 -24.30 -14.95
CA ALA A 135 0.07 -24.88 -16.28
C ALA A 135 -1.09 -25.89 -16.25
N ALA A 136 -1.15 -26.73 -15.22
CA ALA A 136 -2.26 -27.69 -15.05
C ALA A 136 -3.61 -26.99 -14.89
N ARG A 137 -3.68 -25.91 -14.06
CA ARG A 137 -4.90 -25.12 -13.86
C ARG A 137 -5.35 -24.40 -15.13
N ILE A 138 -4.42 -23.80 -15.88
CA ILE A 138 -4.72 -23.16 -17.17
C ILE A 138 -5.27 -24.21 -18.16
N GLY A 139 -4.64 -25.39 -18.23
CA GLY A 139 -5.08 -26.48 -19.09
C GLY A 139 -6.46 -27.03 -18.72
N GLU A 140 -6.78 -27.11 -17.43
CA GLU A 140 -8.09 -27.53 -16.95
C GLU A 140 -9.17 -26.50 -17.32
N GLU A 141 -8.91 -25.22 -17.12
CA GLU A 141 -9.86 -24.16 -17.46
C GLU A 141 -10.17 -24.12 -18.96
N LYS A 142 -9.16 -24.28 -19.81
CA LYS A 142 -9.34 -24.39 -21.25
C LYS A 142 -10.20 -25.60 -21.63
N ARG A 143 -10.00 -26.75 -20.99
CA ARG A 143 -10.80 -27.98 -21.28
C ARG A 143 -12.27 -27.82 -20.88
N ARG A 144 -12.55 -27.01 -19.89
CA ARG A 144 -13.92 -26.66 -19.44
C ARG A 144 -14.60 -25.62 -20.34
N GLY A 145 -13.93 -25.10 -21.37
CA GLY A 145 -14.43 -24.01 -22.20
C GLY A 145 -14.38 -22.63 -21.54
N GLY A 146 -13.64 -22.50 -20.46
CA GLY A 146 -13.40 -21.23 -19.79
C GLY A 146 -12.33 -20.38 -20.49
N TYR A 147 -12.05 -19.22 -19.91
CA TYR A 147 -11.04 -18.30 -20.43
C TYR A 147 -10.13 -17.82 -19.30
N VAL A 148 -8.90 -17.46 -19.68
CA VAL A 148 -7.88 -16.93 -18.76
C VAL A 148 -7.72 -15.44 -19.02
N ILE A 149 -7.83 -14.64 -17.97
CA ILE A 149 -7.56 -13.19 -18.01
C ILE A 149 -6.13 -12.98 -17.53
N TRP A 150 -5.31 -12.35 -18.36
CA TRP A 150 -3.96 -11.96 -18.01
C TRP A 150 -3.94 -10.49 -17.60
N VAL A 151 -3.63 -10.22 -16.33
CA VAL A 151 -3.38 -8.85 -15.83
C VAL A 151 -1.87 -8.67 -15.78
N VAL A 152 -1.33 -7.91 -16.72
CA VAL A 152 0.11 -7.77 -16.92
C VAL A 152 0.56 -6.32 -16.76
N GLY A 153 1.80 -6.15 -16.30
CA GLY A 153 2.42 -4.84 -16.18
C GLY A 153 3.21 -4.44 -17.44
N PRO A 154 3.83 -3.25 -17.43
CA PRO A 154 4.62 -2.72 -18.54
C PRO A 154 5.78 -3.64 -18.96
N ALA A 155 6.30 -4.44 -18.04
CA ALA A 155 7.40 -5.36 -18.30
C ALA A 155 7.10 -6.34 -19.44
N LEU A 156 5.85 -6.82 -19.56
CA LEU A 156 5.46 -7.73 -20.65
C LEU A 156 5.57 -7.02 -22.02
N VAL A 157 5.16 -5.76 -22.09
CA VAL A 157 5.25 -4.96 -23.33
C VAL A 157 6.71 -4.71 -23.71
N HIS A 158 7.56 -4.44 -22.74
CA HIS A 158 8.99 -4.21 -22.95
C HIS A 158 9.75 -5.48 -23.33
N SER A 159 9.37 -6.63 -22.80
CA SER A 159 9.99 -7.93 -23.14
C SER A 159 9.63 -8.44 -24.53
N ARG A 160 8.64 -7.83 -25.18
CA ARG A 160 8.08 -8.30 -26.48
C ARG A 160 7.60 -9.76 -26.44
N ALA A 161 7.22 -10.25 -25.25
CA ALA A 161 6.70 -11.59 -25.04
C ALA A 161 5.22 -11.69 -25.47
#